data_99dfaf5899ff6a65911521fe9262713f
#
_entry.id   99dfaf5899ff6a65911521fe9262713f
#
_cell.length_a   1.000
_cell.length_b   1.000
_cell.length_c   1.000
_cell.angle_alpha   90.00
_cell.angle_beta   90.00
_cell.angle_gamma   90.00
#
_symmetry.space_group_name_H-M   'P 1'
#
loop_
_entity.id
_entity.type
_entity.pdbx_description
1 polymer ?
#
loop_
_entity_poly.entity_id
_entity_poly.type
_entity_poly.pdbx_seq_one_letter_code
_entity_poly.pdbx_strand_id
1 'polypeptide(L)'
;MINYIDGDLIKLAQRGYFDVIAHGCNCFCTMGAGIAPQMAEAFGCDVFEMERTVTTGYDEDSEESYTISTNNKGNINKLGNIDYEYQYLWFDHPMIKEPGVAYPMTSKSPGQANVKDLIVVNAYTQYLYGRNHADGDKSPVDYAAIEMCMNKINHLFKGKHIGLPKIGAGLAGGDWNRIENIINTELRDCTVTVVNYKP
;
A
#
# COMPACT_ATOMS: atom_id res chain seq x y z
N MET A 1 11.07 -13.63 -7.53
CA MET A 1 11.63 -14.13 -6.23
C MET A 1 11.82 -12.93 -5.33
N ILE A 2 11.31 -13.00 -4.11
CA ILE A 2 11.37 -11.91 -3.13
C ILE A 2 12.79 -11.79 -2.56
N ASN A 3 13.29 -10.55 -2.47
CA ASN A 3 14.49 -10.23 -1.71
C ASN A 3 14.09 -9.86 -0.28
N TYR A 4 14.95 -10.16 0.69
CA TYR A 4 14.75 -9.79 2.09
C TYR A 4 15.88 -8.90 2.56
N ILE A 5 15.53 -7.81 3.24
CA ILE A 5 16.50 -6.95 3.92
C ILE A 5 15.99 -6.58 5.32
N ASP A 6 16.92 -6.31 6.23
CA ASP A 6 16.59 -5.78 7.54
C ASP A 6 16.65 -4.24 7.49
N GLY A 7 15.71 -3.56 8.16
CA GLY A 7 15.72 -2.11 8.21
C GLY A 7 14.34 -1.50 8.48
N ASP A 8 14.23 -0.24 8.13
CA ASP A 8 13.00 0.54 8.22
C ASP A 8 12.52 0.85 6.79
N LEU A 9 11.34 0.34 6.42
CA LEU A 9 10.76 0.52 5.09
C LEU A 9 10.61 2.00 4.72
N ILE A 10 10.16 2.82 5.68
CA ILE A 10 9.89 4.25 5.46
C ILE A 10 11.21 4.99 5.20
N LYS A 11 12.22 4.76 6.04
CA LYS A 11 13.55 5.38 5.86
C LYS A 11 14.21 4.94 4.55
N LEU A 12 14.08 3.67 4.18
CA LEU A 12 14.59 3.18 2.90
C LEU A 12 13.86 3.82 1.72
N ALA A 13 12.53 3.99 1.80
CA ALA A 13 11.75 4.67 0.79
C ALA A 13 12.18 6.15 0.66
N GLN A 14 12.29 6.88 1.78
CA GLN A 14 12.75 8.28 1.80
C GLN A 14 14.19 8.45 1.29
N ARG A 15 15.00 7.41 1.32
CA ARG A 15 16.34 7.37 0.69
C ARG A 15 16.30 7.02 -0.80
N GLY A 16 15.10 6.84 -1.37
CA GLY A 16 14.93 6.53 -2.77
C GLY A 16 15.27 5.08 -3.14
N TYR A 17 15.25 4.15 -2.18
CA TYR A 17 15.58 2.74 -2.43
C TYR A 17 14.50 2.04 -3.27
N PHE A 18 13.24 2.46 -3.15
CA PHE A 18 12.09 1.90 -3.86
C PHE A 18 11.51 2.88 -4.88
N ASP A 19 10.79 2.35 -5.86
CA ASP A 19 9.92 3.12 -6.74
C ASP A 19 8.48 3.14 -6.21
N VAL A 20 8.09 2.06 -5.54
CA VAL A 20 6.77 1.86 -4.95
C VAL A 20 6.94 1.27 -3.57
N ILE A 21 6.17 1.73 -2.60
CA ILE A 21 5.99 1.03 -1.32
C ILE A 21 4.52 0.76 -1.08
N ALA A 22 4.20 -0.39 -0.49
CA ALA A 22 2.82 -0.71 -0.15
C ALA A 22 2.71 -1.26 1.27
N HIS A 23 1.59 -0.96 1.92
CA HIS A 23 1.25 -1.53 3.22
C HIS A 23 -0.21 -1.98 3.27
N GLY A 24 -0.53 -2.90 4.20
CA GLY A 24 -1.88 -3.42 4.36
C GLY A 24 -2.76 -2.48 5.15
N CYS A 25 -3.97 -2.24 4.64
CA CYS A 25 -4.98 -1.41 5.25
C CYS A 25 -6.27 -2.20 5.45
N ASN A 26 -7.11 -1.72 6.38
CA ASN A 26 -8.50 -2.13 6.50
C ASN A 26 -9.42 -1.19 5.71
N CYS A 27 -10.63 -1.65 5.36
CA CYS A 27 -11.59 -0.86 4.57
C CYS A 27 -12.11 0.39 5.30
N PHE A 28 -11.86 0.53 6.60
CA PHE A 28 -12.21 1.72 7.39
C PHE A 28 -11.11 2.80 7.38
N CYS A 29 -9.95 2.50 6.78
CA CYS A 29 -8.78 3.39 6.71
C CYS A 29 -8.31 3.84 8.10
N THR A 30 -8.45 2.96 9.09
CA THR A 30 -7.98 3.21 10.44
C THR A 30 -6.48 2.90 10.51
N MET A 31 -5.66 3.93 10.49
CA MET A 31 -4.19 3.83 10.54
C MET A 31 -3.69 3.78 11.99
N GLY A 32 -4.28 2.91 12.84
CA GLY A 32 -4.08 2.95 14.29
C GLY A 32 -2.97 2.04 14.84
N ALA A 33 -2.39 1.15 14.03
CA ALA A 33 -1.44 0.16 14.54
C ALA A 33 -0.48 -0.36 13.47
N GLY A 34 0.58 -1.05 13.91
CA GLY A 34 1.63 -1.58 13.03
C GLY A 34 2.42 -0.47 12.36
N ILE A 35 2.70 -0.62 11.06
CA ILE A 35 3.41 0.37 10.26
C ILE A 35 2.50 1.55 9.81
N ALA A 36 1.17 1.36 9.83
CA ALA A 36 0.24 2.31 9.23
C ALA A 36 0.30 3.73 9.84
N PRO A 37 0.39 3.94 11.17
CA PRO A 37 0.57 5.29 11.72
C PRO A 37 1.81 6.00 11.20
N GLN A 38 2.91 5.29 11.08
CA GLN A 38 4.18 5.84 10.60
C GLN A 38 4.14 6.14 9.10
N MET A 39 3.42 5.33 8.31
CA MET A 39 3.16 5.58 6.90
C MET A 39 2.28 6.83 6.72
N ALA A 40 1.24 6.99 7.54
CA ALA A 40 0.38 8.17 7.55
C ALA A 40 1.18 9.44 7.90
N GLU A 41 2.00 9.40 8.96
CA GLU A 41 2.86 10.51 9.37
C GLU A 41 3.88 10.89 8.29
N ALA A 42 4.49 9.90 7.64
CA ALA A 42 5.56 10.14 6.67
C ALA A 42 5.05 10.59 5.30
N PHE A 43 3.87 10.12 4.87
CA PHE A 43 3.40 10.27 3.49
C PHE A 43 1.95 10.77 3.36
N GLY A 44 1.23 11.01 4.46
CA GLY A 44 -0.17 11.44 4.44
C GLY A 44 -1.13 10.42 3.83
N CYS A 45 -0.79 9.12 3.88
CA CYS A 45 -1.57 8.10 3.19
C CYS A 45 -2.92 7.78 3.83
N ASP A 46 -3.20 8.30 5.02
CA ASP A 46 -4.50 8.22 5.70
C ASP A 46 -5.58 9.10 5.08
N VAL A 47 -5.16 10.09 4.28
CA VAL A 47 -6.04 11.05 3.59
C VAL A 47 -5.95 10.94 2.07
N PHE A 48 -5.41 9.86 1.52
CA PHE A 48 -5.43 9.64 0.07
C PHE A 48 -6.87 9.71 -0.42
N GLU A 49 -7.08 10.56 -1.41
CA GLU A 49 -8.41 10.73 -2.01
C GLU A 49 -8.82 9.42 -2.67
N MET A 50 -9.79 8.77 -2.05
CA MET A 50 -10.32 7.49 -2.48
C MET A 50 -11.27 7.61 -3.67
N GLU A 51 -11.37 8.78 -4.27
CA GLU A 51 -12.21 9.06 -5.44
C GLU A 51 -11.80 8.29 -6.70
N ARG A 52 -10.61 7.65 -6.65
CA ARG A 52 -10.04 7.01 -7.84
C ARG A 52 -10.55 5.60 -8.11
N THR A 53 -11.27 5.00 -7.20
CA THR A 53 -11.85 3.67 -7.40
C THR A 53 -13.32 3.77 -7.74
N VAL A 54 -13.63 4.46 -8.83
CA VAL A 54 -14.96 4.43 -9.44
C VAL A 54 -14.95 3.30 -10.47
N THR A 55 -15.63 2.22 -10.16
CA THR A 55 -15.91 1.18 -11.14
C THR A 55 -17.27 1.42 -11.73
N THR A 56 -17.33 1.76 -13.01
CA THR A 56 -18.58 1.77 -13.78
C THR A 56 -18.75 0.43 -14.43
N GLY A 57 -19.89 -0.20 -14.26
CA GLY A 57 -20.30 -1.41 -14.92
C GLY A 57 -21.66 -1.26 -15.55
N TYR A 58 -22.03 -2.19 -16.42
CA TYR A 58 -23.36 -2.32 -16.99
C TYR A 58 -23.91 -3.67 -16.56
N ASP A 59 -25.10 -3.67 -15.99
CA ASP A 59 -25.81 -4.89 -15.62
C ASP A 59 -26.71 -5.27 -16.80
N GLU A 60 -26.37 -6.37 -17.46
CA GLU A 60 -27.10 -6.86 -18.64
C GLU A 60 -28.50 -7.35 -18.30
N ASP A 61 -28.76 -7.78 -17.06
CA ASP A 61 -30.06 -8.29 -16.62
C ASP A 61 -31.06 -7.17 -16.29
N SER A 62 -30.55 -6.05 -15.73
CA SER A 62 -31.38 -4.87 -15.40
C SER A 62 -31.36 -3.77 -16.45
N GLU A 63 -30.51 -3.88 -17.46
CA GLU A 63 -30.27 -2.83 -18.49
C GLU A 63 -29.83 -1.48 -17.88
N GLU A 64 -29.25 -1.48 -16.68
CA GLU A 64 -28.82 -0.29 -15.97
C GLU A 64 -27.29 -0.19 -15.87
N SER A 65 -26.77 1.02 -16.05
CA SER A 65 -25.38 1.31 -15.70
C SER A 65 -25.26 1.57 -14.19
N TYR A 66 -24.26 0.97 -13.55
CA TYR A 66 -23.99 1.23 -12.15
C TYR A 66 -22.60 1.82 -11.95
N THR A 67 -22.47 2.63 -10.92
CA THR A 67 -21.20 3.20 -10.48
C THR A 67 -20.95 2.78 -9.04
N ILE A 68 -19.87 2.04 -8.81
CA ILE A 68 -19.42 1.69 -7.47
C ILE A 68 -18.32 2.66 -7.06
N SER A 69 -18.60 3.50 -6.06
CA SER A 69 -17.61 4.34 -5.41
C SER A 69 -17.07 3.65 -4.16
N THR A 70 -15.75 3.53 -4.02
CA THR A 70 -15.10 2.94 -2.86
C THR A 70 -14.63 3.98 -1.83
N ASN A 71 -14.97 5.25 -2.02
CA ASN A 71 -14.47 6.37 -1.19
C ASN A 71 -14.98 6.39 0.26
N ASN A 72 -16.03 5.66 0.59
CA ASN A 72 -16.60 5.64 1.94
C ASN A 72 -15.82 4.71 2.87
N LYS A 73 -15.56 5.18 4.10
CA LYS A 73 -15.01 4.34 5.17
C LYS A 73 -15.92 3.14 5.43
N GLY A 74 -15.34 1.94 5.52
CA GLY A 74 -16.08 0.69 5.74
C GLY A 74 -16.79 0.14 4.50
N ASN A 75 -16.58 0.72 3.32
CA ASN A 75 -17.14 0.16 2.09
C ASN A 75 -16.43 -1.16 1.75
N ILE A 76 -17.22 -2.25 1.65
CA ILE A 76 -16.71 -3.60 1.34
C ILE A 76 -16.01 -3.65 -0.03
N ASN A 77 -16.40 -2.80 -0.96
CA ASN A 77 -15.80 -2.74 -2.30
C ASN A 77 -14.33 -2.25 -2.29
N LYS A 78 -13.82 -1.76 -1.14
CA LYS A 78 -12.38 -1.52 -0.97
C LYS A 78 -11.59 -2.80 -0.86
N LEU A 79 -12.16 -3.84 -0.30
CA LEU A 79 -11.47 -5.12 -0.06
C LEU A 79 -10.90 -5.67 -1.37
N GLY A 80 -9.61 -5.97 -1.40
CA GLY A 80 -8.90 -6.37 -2.62
C GLY A 80 -8.61 -5.23 -3.61
N ASN A 81 -8.89 -3.97 -3.24
CA ASN A 81 -8.53 -2.79 -4.01
C ASN A 81 -7.31 -2.09 -3.43
N ILE A 82 -6.77 -1.13 -4.17
CA ILE A 82 -5.68 -0.28 -3.74
C ILE A 82 -6.01 1.18 -4.01
N ASP A 83 -5.54 2.05 -3.13
CA ASP A 83 -5.40 3.49 -3.38
C ASP A 83 -3.92 3.84 -3.41
N TYR A 84 -3.52 4.81 -4.19
CA TYR A 84 -2.12 5.22 -4.25
C TYR A 84 -1.97 6.68 -4.62
N GLU A 85 -0.87 7.28 -4.15
CA GLU A 85 -0.46 8.63 -4.48
C GLU A 85 1.01 8.68 -4.88
N TYR A 86 1.32 9.62 -5.78
CA TYR A 86 2.69 9.97 -6.11
C TYR A 86 3.23 10.92 -5.07
N GLN A 87 4.41 10.57 -4.53
CA GLN A 87 5.23 11.42 -3.68
C GLN A 87 6.49 11.80 -4.46
N TYR A 88 6.97 13.01 -4.21
CA TYR A 88 8.16 13.53 -4.85
C TYR A 88 9.25 13.71 -3.79
N LEU A 89 10.25 12.87 -3.81
CA LEU A 89 11.34 12.85 -2.84
C LEU A 89 12.38 13.90 -3.22
N TRP A 90 12.42 15.01 -2.50
CA TRP A 90 13.37 16.08 -2.74
C TRP A 90 14.56 15.95 -1.79
N PHE A 91 15.74 15.56 -2.31
CA PHE A 91 16.94 15.25 -1.52
C PHE A 91 17.71 16.48 -1.02
N ASP A 92 17.54 17.63 -1.62
CA ASP A 92 18.20 18.89 -1.22
C ASP A 92 17.25 19.87 -0.52
N HIS A 93 16.10 19.37 -0.01
CA HIS A 93 15.12 20.23 0.66
C HIS A 93 15.69 20.84 1.95
N PRO A 94 15.51 22.17 2.22
CA PRO A 94 16.06 22.84 3.40
C PRO A 94 15.60 22.26 4.75
N MET A 95 14.48 21.54 4.78
CA MET A 95 13.94 20.89 5.98
C MET A 95 14.50 19.48 6.24
N ILE A 96 15.42 18.98 5.40
CA ILE A 96 16.05 17.67 5.61
C ILE A 96 16.92 17.74 6.87
N LYS A 97 16.65 16.82 7.81
CA LYS A 97 17.39 16.71 9.07
C LYS A 97 18.48 15.64 9.04
N GLU A 98 18.33 14.64 8.17
CA GLU A 98 19.25 13.52 8.05
C GLU A 98 19.84 13.46 6.63
N PRO A 99 21.18 13.37 6.48
CA PRO A 99 21.81 13.22 5.17
C PRO A 99 21.30 11.99 4.43
N GLY A 100 20.99 12.14 3.13
CA GLY A 100 20.52 11.06 2.27
C GLY A 100 19.07 10.64 2.46
N VAL A 101 18.30 11.35 3.31
CA VAL A 101 16.85 11.20 3.44
C VAL A 101 16.17 12.34 2.72
N ALA A 102 15.24 12.05 1.84
CA ALA A 102 14.51 13.07 1.09
C ALA A 102 13.30 13.59 1.87
N TYR A 103 12.91 14.82 1.56
CA TYR A 103 11.64 15.39 2.01
C TYR A 103 10.53 14.98 1.03
N PRO A 104 9.49 14.26 1.47
CA PRO A 104 8.37 13.89 0.59
C PRO A 104 7.45 15.09 0.34
N MET A 105 7.01 15.25 -0.90
CA MET A 105 6.06 16.28 -1.32
C MET A 105 4.99 15.68 -2.22
N THR A 106 3.81 16.26 -2.21
CA THR A 106 2.68 15.85 -3.06
C THR A 106 2.70 16.49 -4.45
N SER A 107 3.57 17.47 -4.68
CA SER A 107 3.70 18.15 -5.98
C SER A 107 5.15 18.57 -6.27
N LYS A 108 5.49 18.63 -7.56
CA LYS A 108 6.77 19.22 -8.03
C LYS A 108 6.57 20.67 -8.40
N SER A 109 7.51 21.53 -8.00
CA SER A 109 7.63 22.89 -8.52
C SER A 109 8.65 22.95 -9.66
N PRO A 110 8.47 23.82 -10.65
CA PRO A 110 9.47 24.01 -11.71
C PRO A 110 10.84 24.40 -11.13
N GLY A 111 11.90 23.81 -11.63
CA GLY A 111 13.28 24.12 -11.23
C GLY A 111 13.82 23.37 -10.00
N GLN A 112 13.05 22.46 -9.41
CA GLN A 112 13.56 21.58 -8.36
C GLN A 112 14.51 20.54 -8.97
N ALA A 113 15.74 20.49 -8.47
CA ALA A 113 16.72 19.46 -8.78
C ALA A 113 16.65 18.31 -7.77
N ASN A 114 17.23 17.15 -8.10
CA ASN A 114 17.35 15.97 -7.23
C ASN A 114 16.02 15.48 -6.63
N VAL A 115 14.99 15.41 -7.47
CA VAL A 115 13.67 14.88 -7.10
C VAL A 115 13.48 13.48 -7.72
N LYS A 116 13.18 12.50 -6.87
CA LYS A 116 12.79 11.14 -7.29
C LYS A 116 11.31 10.90 -7.03
N ASP A 117 10.63 10.23 -7.94
CA ASP A 117 9.24 9.81 -7.75
C ASP A 117 9.20 8.57 -6.84
N LEU A 118 8.27 8.57 -5.89
CA LEU A 118 7.89 7.42 -5.07
C LEU A 118 6.37 7.26 -5.16
N ILE A 119 5.90 6.04 -5.28
CA ILE A 119 4.48 5.73 -5.24
C ILE A 119 4.19 5.07 -3.89
N VAL A 120 3.25 5.61 -3.13
CA VAL A 120 2.80 5.06 -1.85
C VAL A 120 1.43 4.43 -2.04
N VAL A 121 1.29 3.16 -1.65
CA VAL A 121 0.10 2.35 -1.91
C VAL A 121 -0.53 1.88 -0.60
N ASN A 122 -1.81 2.16 -0.42
CA ASN A 122 -2.69 1.53 0.55
C ASN A 122 -3.33 0.29 -0.10
N ALA A 123 -3.00 -0.90 0.38
CA ALA A 123 -3.57 -2.15 -0.08
C ALA A 123 -4.63 -2.64 0.92
N TYR A 124 -5.89 -2.72 0.50
CA TYR A 124 -7.00 -3.11 1.38
C TYR A 124 -7.08 -4.63 1.51
N THR A 125 -6.24 -5.17 2.40
CA THR A 125 -6.02 -6.60 2.59
C THR A 125 -6.89 -7.23 3.67
N GLN A 126 -7.73 -6.44 4.33
CA GLN A 126 -8.67 -6.85 5.35
C GLN A 126 -9.86 -5.91 5.44
N TYR A 127 -11.04 -6.44 5.77
CA TYR A 127 -12.24 -5.61 5.91
C TYR A 127 -12.22 -4.81 7.21
N LEU A 128 -12.15 -5.52 8.35
CA LEU A 128 -12.15 -4.95 9.69
C LEU A 128 -10.73 -4.91 10.30
N TYR A 129 -10.64 -4.27 11.45
CA TYR A 129 -9.45 -4.27 12.32
C TYR A 129 -9.80 -4.98 13.65
N GLY A 130 -8.76 -5.47 14.35
CA GLY A 130 -8.93 -6.19 15.62
C GLY A 130 -8.93 -7.70 15.45
N ARG A 131 -9.08 -8.42 16.58
CA ARG A 131 -8.98 -9.89 16.63
C ARG A 131 -10.31 -10.61 16.84
N ASN A 132 -11.40 -9.89 17.04
CA ASN A 132 -12.71 -10.47 17.33
C ASN A 132 -13.65 -10.23 16.15
N HIS A 133 -13.74 -11.20 15.25
CA HIS A 133 -14.71 -11.20 14.18
C HIS A 133 -15.96 -11.99 14.59
N ALA A 134 -17.13 -11.48 14.23
CA ALA A 134 -18.44 -12.04 14.62
C ALA A 134 -18.68 -13.47 14.07
N ASP A 135 -17.93 -13.88 13.06
CA ASP A 135 -17.99 -15.20 12.41
C ASP A 135 -17.03 -16.24 13.03
N GLY A 136 -16.33 -15.87 14.12
CA GLY A 136 -15.40 -16.76 14.83
C GLY A 136 -14.04 -16.91 14.17
N ASP A 137 -13.78 -16.25 13.06
CA ASP A 137 -12.45 -16.18 12.47
C ASP A 137 -11.57 -15.22 13.29
N LYS A 138 -10.45 -15.73 13.79
CA LYS A 138 -9.55 -14.98 14.70
C LYS A 138 -8.58 -14.06 13.99
N SER A 139 -8.55 -14.09 12.66
CA SER A 139 -7.58 -13.36 11.85
C SER A 139 -8.29 -12.44 10.87
N PRO A 140 -8.06 -11.12 10.92
CA PRO A 140 -8.67 -10.18 9.99
C PRO A 140 -8.12 -10.26 8.58
N VAL A 141 -7.03 -11.00 8.34
CA VAL A 141 -6.41 -11.12 7.01
C VAL A 141 -7.35 -11.80 6.02
N ASP A 142 -7.46 -11.23 4.83
CA ASP A 142 -8.13 -11.83 3.69
C ASP A 142 -7.11 -12.13 2.59
N TYR A 143 -6.83 -13.42 2.36
CA TYR A 143 -5.83 -13.84 1.38
C TYR A 143 -6.25 -13.56 -0.05
N ALA A 144 -7.56 -13.67 -0.36
CA ALA A 144 -8.07 -13.31 -1.68
C ALA A 144 -7.92 -11.80 -1.94
N ALA A 145 -8.16 -10.99 -0.91
CA ALA A 145 -7.92 -9.55 -0.99
C ALA A 145 -6.43 -9.23 -1.19
N ILE A 146 -5.51 -9.94 -0.52
CA ILE A 146 -4.07 -9.79 -0.76
C ILE A 146 -3.73 -10.11 -2.21
N GLU A 147 -4.21 -11.24 -2.73
CA GLU A 147 -4.02 -11.67 -4.11
C GLU A 147 -4.48 -10.59 -5.10
N MET A 148 -5.70 -10.09 -4.93
CA MET A 148 -6.27 -9.02 -5.76
C MET A 148 -5.45 -7.72 -5.69
N CYS A 149 -5.01 -7.32 -4.50
CA CYS A 149 -4.16 -6.14 -4.32
C CYS A 149 -2.81 -6.29 -5.03
N MET A 150 -2.14 -7.44 -4.84
CA MET A 150 -0.83 -7.69 -5.48
C MET A 150 -0.95 -7.75 -7.00
N ASN A 151 -2.01 -8.38 -7.52
CA ASN A 151 -2.28 -8.40 -8.96
C ASN A 151 -2.44 -6.99 -9.54
N LYS A 152 -3.19 -6.11 -8.87
CA LYS A 152 -3.35 -4.71 -9.28
C LYS A 152 -2.04 -3.94 -9.22
N ILE A 153 -1.24 -4.12 -8.17
CA ILE A 153 0.09 -3.52 -8.04
C ILE A 153 0.98 -3.97 -9.19
N ASN A 154 0.99 -5.27 -9.52
CA ASN A 154 1.78 -5.79 -10.65
C ASN A 154 1.37 -5.17 -11.98
N HIS A 155 0.06 -5.06 -12.21
CA HIS A 155 -0.47 -4.51 -13.46
C HIS A 155 -0.11 -3.03 -13.64
N LEU A 156 -0.28 -2.23 -12.57
CA LEU A 156 -0.08 -0.78 -12.61
C LEU A 156 1.40 -0.40 -12.55
N PHE A 157 2.23 -1.18 -11.87
CA PHE A 157 3.62 -0.82 -11.58
C PHE A 157 4.63 -1.84 -12.11
N LYS A 158 4.30 -2.47 -13.23
CA LYS A 158 5.18 -3.43 -13.93
C LYS A 158 6.60 -2.87 -14.13
N GLY A 159 7.60 -3.68 -13.82
CA GLY A 159 9.02 -3.32 -13.94
C GLY A 159 9.57 -2.45 -12.81
N LYS A 160 8.73 -2.05 -11.84
CA LYS A 160 9.13 -1.22 -10.70
C LYS A 160 9.72 -2.05 -9.56
N HIS A 161 10.52 -1.40 -8.72
CA HIS A 161 11.02 -1.95 -7.47
C HIS A 161 10.04 -1.66 -6.33
N ILE A 162 9.41 -2.72 -5.82
CA ILE A 162 8.37 -2.65 -4.79
C ILE A 162 8.95 -2.98 -3.42
N GLY A 163 8.78 -2.09 -2.45
CA GLY A 163 9.08 -2.32 -1.04
C GLY A 163 7.83 -2.71 -0.25
N LEU A 164 7.90 -3.79 0.50
CA LEU A 164 6.80 -4.29 1.34
C LEU A 164 7.28 -4.53 2.78
N PRO A 165 6.44 -4.28 3.80
CA PRO A 165 6.60 -4.93 5.10
C PRO A 165 6.16 -6.39 4.98
N LYS A 166 6.20 -7.18 6.06
CA LYS A 166 5.47 -8.48 6.13
C LYS A 166 3.95 -8.23 6.18
N ILE A 167 3.42 -7.76 5.05
CA ILE A 167 2.01 -7.37 4.88
C ILE A 167 1.09 -8.54 5.27
N GLY A 168 0.04 -8.24 6.05
CA GLY A 168 -0.95 -9.23 6.47
C GLY A 168 -0.49 -10.22 7.55
N ALA A 169 0.82 -10.38 7.81
CA ALA A 169 1.36 -11.37 8.74
C ALA A 169 1.60 -10.85 10.17
N GLY A 170 1.45 -9.54 10.39
CA GLY A 170 1.58 -8.93 11.71
C GLY A 170 0.29 -9.01 12.52
N LEU A 171 -0.31 -7.86 12.81
CA LEU A 171 -1.56 -7.75 13.58
C LEU A 171 -2.76 -8.43 12.90
N ALA A 172 -2.74 -8.54 11.58
CA ALA A 172 -3.77 -9.25 10.82
C ALA A 172 -3.70 -10.78 10.95
N GLY A 173 -2.62 -11.32 11.53
CA GLY A 173 -2.50 -12.73 11.93
C GLY A 173 -2.38 -13.73 10.77
N GLY A 174 -2.04 -13.28 9.56
CA GLY A 174 -1.88 -14.15 8.40
C GLY A 174 -0.62 -15.03 8.45
N ASP A 175 -0.71 -16.19 7.81
CA ASP A 175 0.44 -17.07 7.58
C ASP A 175 1.36 -16.44 6.51
N TRP A 176 2.59 -16.10 6.93
CA TRP A 176 3.54 -15.48 6.04
C TRP A 176 3.92 -16.36 4.85
N ASN A 177 4.05 -17.68 5.03
CA ASN A 177 4.40 -18.58 3.93
C ASN A 177 3.34 -18.54 2.81
N ARG A 178 2.07 -18.48 3.20
CA ARG A 178 0.97 -18.35 2.25
C ARG A 178 0.98 -16.99 1.56
N ILE A 179 1.21 -15.92 2.31
CA ILE A 179 1.28 -14.55 1.77
C ILE A 179 2.50 -14.41 0.84
N GLU A 180 3.64 -14.93 1.22
CA GLU A 180 4.86 -14.93 0.40
C GLU A 180 4.63 -15.62 -0.97
N ASN A 181 3.92 -16.75 -0.97
CA ASN A 181 3.56 -17.44 -2.21
C ASN A 181 2.65 -16.57 -3.09
N ILE A 182 1.66 -15.89 -2.52
CA ILE A 182 0.81 -14.96 -3.25
C ILE A 182 1.65 -13.82 -3.86
N ILE A 183 2.52 -13.20 -3.07
CA ILE A 183 3.40 -12.12 -3.54
C ILE A 183 4.30 -12.59 -4.69
N ASN A 184 4.94 -13.75 -4.57
CA ASN A 184 5.79 -14.32 -5.62
C ASN A 184 5.02 -14.60 -6.92
N THR A 185 3.77 -15.04 -6.81
CA THR A 185 2.91 -15.34 -7.95
C THR A 185 2.41 -14.07 -8.63
N GLU A 186 1.88 -13.14 -7.85
CA GLU A 186 1.18 -11.98 -8.38
C GLU A 186 2.13 -10.86 -8.81
N LEU A 187 3.21 -10.58 -8.06
CA LEU A 187 4.18 -9.52 -8.40
C LEU A 187 5.32 -10.01 -9.31
N ARG A 188 5.03 -10.95 -10.19
CA ARG A 188 6.03 -11.61 -11.07
C ARG A 188 6.75 -10.67 -12.05
N ASP A 189 6.13 -9.55 -12.40
CA ASP A 189 6.69 -8.55 -13.33
C ASP A 189 7.42 -7.40 -12.59
N CYS A 190 7.54 -7.48 -11.27
CA CYS A 190 8.17 -6.48 -10.42
C CYS A 190 9.40 -7.04 -9.69
N THR A 191 10.31 -6.16 -9.32
CA THR A 191 11.35 -6.50 -8.32
C THR A 191 10.76 -6.27 -6.94
N VAL A 192 10.74 -7.29 -6.07
CA VAL A 192 10.12 -7.19 -4.76
C VAL A 192 11.17 -7.34 -3.65
N THR A 193 11.13 -6.41 -2.70
CA THR A 193 11.92 -6.50 -1.47
C THR A 193 11.00 -6.39 -0.25
N VAL A 194 11.06 -7.40 0.61
CA VAL A 194 10.40 -7.40 1.91
C VAL A 194 11.37 -6.89 2.96
N VAL A 195 10.96 -5.85 3.68
CA VAL A 195 11.75 -5.24 4.74
C VAL A 195 11.32 -5.80 6.09
N ASN A 196 12.24 -6.53 6.74
CA ASN A 196 12.08 -6.95 8.12
C ASN A 196 12.40 -5.74 9.00
N TYR A 197 11.42 -5.24 9.75
CA TYR A 197 11.63 -4.09 10.61
C TYR A 197 12.70 -4.39 11.67
N LYS A 198 13.73 -3.57 11.67
CA LYS A 198 14.71 -3.45 12.75
C LYS A 198 14.83 -1.96 13.07
N PRO A 199 14.52 -1.56 14.32
CA PRO A 199 14.59 -0.18 14.76
C PRO A 199 16.01 0.41 14.70
#